data_e22e4908843332fb3d537a11da009a81
#
_entry.id   e22e4908843332fb3d537a11da009a81
#
_cell.length_a   1.000
_cell.length_b   1.000
_cell.length_c   1.000
_cell.angle_alpha   90.00
_cell.angle_beta   90.00
_cell.angle_gamma   90.00
#
_symmetry.space_group_name_H-M   'P 1'
#
loop_
_entity.id
_entity.type
_entity.pdbx_description
1 polymer ?
#
loop_
_entity_poly.entity_id
_entity_poly.type
_entity_poly.pdbx_seq_one_letter_code
_entity_poly.pdbx_strand_id
1 'polypeptide(L)'
;RQVKFPRTEEITKILENEAKEGEQPIAEIDKGGEDAETDRSKRHKGTRGHIDYRGKTYLAPLTTVGNLPFRRICKGFGVDITCSEMAIATNLLQGQHTEWALLKRHPCEDLFGIQLAGNRSDILGRAAEIVSRECETDFIDLNMGCPIDMAYNNGGGSALMGHPKKISRIVRTMHYVTDCDVTVKFRTGINKNDNVAHTLIPQFEEWGAALGTLHGRSRQQRYTKLADWEYIAQCKKTTNRMPL
;
A
#
# COMPACT_ATOMS: atom_id res chain seq x y z
N ARG A 1 -4.20 0.44 -28.27
CA ARG A 1 -4.53 1.75 -27.68
C ARG A 1 -3.61 2.00 -26.50
N GLN A 2 -3.02 3.18 -26.40
CA GLN A 2 -2.16 3.55 -25.27
C GLN A 2 -3.03 3.84 -24.05
N VAL A 3 -2.73 3.21 -22.90
CA VAL A 3 -3.45 3.47 -21.64
C VAL A 3 -3.05 4.85 -21.12
N LYS A 4 -4.03 5.68 -20.76
CA LYS A 4 -3.82 7.02 -20.19
C LYS A 4 -3.94 6.96 -18.67
N PHE A 5 -3.16 7.78 -17.97
CA PHE A 5 -3.11 7.90 -16.52
C PHE A 5 -3.27 9.38 -16.10
N PRO A 6 -4.45 9.98 -16.30
CA PRO A 6 -4.63 11.42 -16.11
C PRO A 6 -4.40 11.85 -14.66
N ARG A 7 -4.86 11.08 -13.69
CA ARG A 7 -4.69 11.41 -12.26
C ARG A 7 -3.23 11.33 -11.81
N THR A 8 -2.48 10.34 -12.32
CA THR A 8 -1.04 10.24 -12.03
C THR A 8 -0.25 11.38 -12.66
N GLU A 9 -0.61 11.81 -13.88
CA GLU A 9 0.05 12.93 -14.55
C GLU A 9 -0.23 14.25 -13.81
N GLU A 10 -1.43 14.44 -13.32
CA GLU A 10 -1.84 15.61 -12.55
C GLU A 10 -1.10 15.72 -11.21
N ILE A 11 -1.16 14.69 -10.36
CA ILE A 11 -0.47 14.70 -9.06
C ILE A 11 1.04 14.82 -9.21
N THR A 12 1.63 14.26 -10.26
CA THR A 12 3.07 14.39 -10.51
C THR A 12 3.47 15.85 -10.69
N LYS A 13 2.68 16.62 -11.45
CA LYS A 13 2.91 18.07 -11.65
C LYS A 13 2.76 18.84 -10.34
N ILE A 14 1.73 18.53 -9.54
CA ILE A 14 1.52 19.14 -8.22
C ILE A 14 2.74 18.93 -7.33
N LEU A 15 3.19 17.69 -7.17
CA LEU A 15 4.34 17.36 -6.32
C LEU A 15 5.68 17.91 -6.84
N GLU A 16 5.81 18.14 -8.13
CA GLU A 16 6.98 18.81 -8.71
C GLU A 16 6.98 20.31 -8.41
N ASN A 17 5.81 20.95 -8.38
CA ASN A 17 5.68 22.35 -8.02
C ASN A 17 5.91 22.57 -6.51
N GLU A 18 5.33 21.74 -5.65
CA GLU A 18 5.58 21.77 -4.22
C GLU A 18 7.08 21.62 -3.86
N ALA A 19 7.80 20.80 -4.59
CA ALA A 19 9.24 20.64 -4.40
C ALA A 19 10.03 21.93 -4.67
N LYS A 20 9.44 22.89 -5.40
CA LYS A 20 10.03 24.20 -5.69
C LYS A 20 9.59 25.29 -4.71
N GLU A 21 8.37 25.19 -4.17
CA GLU A 21 7.70 26.24 -3.40
C GLU A 21 7.54 25.93 -1.89
N GLY A 22 7.76 24.67 -1.47
CA GLY A 22 7.51 24.18 -0.11
C GLY A 22 6.32 23.23 -0.03
N GLU A 23 6.37 22.27 0.92
CA GLU A 23 5.32 21.24 1.06
C GLU A 23 3.99 21.84 1.55
N GLN A 24 2.90 21.60 0.82
CA GLN A 24 1.53 21.89 1.26
C GLN A 24 0.85 20.62 1.84
N PRO A 25 -0.05 20.76 2.84
CA PRO A 25 -0.82 19.63 3.37
C PRO A 25 -1.74 19.00 2.32
N ILE A 26 -1.83 17.66 2.30
CA ILE A 26 -2.68 16.91 1.35
C ILE A 26 -4.17 17.29 1.44
N ALA A 27 -4.63 17.74 2.61
CA ALA A 27 -6.02 18.14 2.83
C ALA A 27 -6.47 19.30 1.92
N GLU A 28 -5.54 20.06 1.33
CA GLU A 28 -5.81 21.17 0.43
C GLU A 28 -5.72 20.80 -1.07
N ILE A 29 -5.30 19.55 -1.36
CA ILE A 29 -5.30 19.07 -2.75
C ILE A 29 -6.72 18.58 -3.05
N ASP A 30 -7.55 19.46 -3.59
CA ASP A 30 -8.89 19.10 -4.07
C ASP A 30 -8.76 18.01 -5.14
N LYS A 31 -9.49 16.90 -4.95
CA LYS A 31 -9.60 15.83 -5.96
C LYS A 31 -10.48 16.31 -7.11
N GLY A 32 -10.07 17.40 -7.76
CA GLY A 32 -10.77 18.02 -8.86
C GLY A 32 -10.99 17.04 -10.00
N GLY A 33 -12.25 16.80 -10.32
CA GLY A 33 -12.66 16.01 -11.47
C GLY A 33 -14.06 15.46 -11.36
N GLU A 34 -15.07 16.32 -11.54
CA GLU A 34 -16.48 15.91 -11.67
C GLU A 34 -16.84 15.17 -12.97
N ASP A 35 -15.90 14.90 -13.87
CA ASP A 35 -16.22 14.46 -15.25
C ASP A 35 -15.90 12.99 -15.59
N ALA A 36 -15.93 12.08 -14.61
CA ALA A 36 -15.82 10.64 -14.90
C ALA A 36 -16.95 9.79 -14.30
N GLU A 37 -18.16 10.32 -14.26
CA GLU A 37 -19.36 9.66 -13.70
C GLU A 37 -20.02 8.66 -14.65
N THR A 38 -19.46 8.37 -15.80
CA THR A 38 -20.01 7.41 -16.76
C THR A 38 -19.38 6.03 -16.56
N ASP A 39 -20.16 5.10 -16.01
CA ASP A 39 -19.97 3.65 -15.99
C ASP A 39 -19.34 2.99 -14.74
N ARG A 40 -18.89 3.73 -13.71
CA ARG A 40 -18.37 3.14 -12.46
C ARG A 40 -19.45 2.67 -11.49
N SER A 41 -20.66 3.24 -11.54
CA SER A 41 -21.75 2.91 -10.60
C SER A 41 -22.29 1.48 -10.77
N LYS A 42 -21.94 0.80 -11.84
CA LYS A 42 -22.41 -0.57 -12.15
C LYS A 42 -21.46 -1.68 -11.76
N ARG A 43 -20.16 -1.39 -11.49
CA ARG A 43 -19.13 -2.42 -11.24
C ARG A 43 -18.73 -2.61 -9.78
N HIS A 44 -18.89 -1.63 -8.91
CA HIS A 44 -18.53 -1.77 -7.50
C HIS A 44 -19.70 -1.42 -6.58
N LYS A 45 -20.37 -2.45 -6.07
CA LYS A 45 -21.20 -2.37 -4.85
C LYS A 45 -20.37 -2.38 -3.56
N GLY A 46 -19.09 -2.01 -3.61
CA GLY A 46 -18.27 -1.76 -2.44
C GLY A 46 -18.43 -0.30 -2.05
N THR A 47 -18.89 -0.06 -0.86
CA THR A 47 -19.00 1.27 -0.24
C THR A 47 -17.68 2.02 -0.42
N ARG A 48 -17.71 3.13 -1.17
CA ARG A 48 -16.66 4.16 -1.17
C ARG A 48 -16.66 4.84 0.21
N GLY A 49 -16.21 4.14 1.22
CA GLY A 49 -16.15 4.58 2.60
C GLY A 49 -14.87 4.07 3.21
N HIS A 50 -14.29 4.87 4.06
CA HIS A 50 -13.15 4.48 4.86
C HIS A 50 -13.43 3.18 5.61
N ILE A 51 -12.58 2.17 5.45
CA ILE A 51 -12.75 0.87 6.10
C ILE A 51 -12.42 1.01 7.58
N ASP A 52 -13.31 0.52 8.44
CA ASP A 52 -12.96 0.35 9.85
C ASP A 52 -12.14 -0.94 10.03
N TYR A 53 -10.85 -0.78 10.17
CA TYR A 53 -9.89 -1.87 10.36
C TYR A 53 -9.79 -2.35 11.81
N ARG A 54 -10.40 -1.64 12.78
CA ARG A 54 -10.26 -1.92 14.21
C ARG A 54 -10.94 -3.25 14.57
N GLY A 55 -10.27 -4.04 15.40
CA GLY A 55 -10.77 -5.33 15.85
C GLY A 55 -10.84 -6.43 14.80
N LYS A 56 -10.33 -6.18 13.58
CA LYS A 56 -10.30 -7.16 12.50
C LYS A 56 -8.99 -7.92 12.47
N THR A 57 -9.09 -9.19 12.11
CA THR A 57 -7.95 -10.06 11.84
C THR A 57 -7.49 -9.86 10.39
N TYR A 58 -6.19 -9.67 10.20
CA TYR A 58 -5.60 -9.43 8.88
C TYR A 58 -4.59 -10.53 8.52
N LEU A 59 -4.86 -11.25 7.43
CA LEU A 59 -3.91 -12.20 6.85
C LEU A 59 -2.84 -11.41 6.09
N ALA A 60 -1.67 -11.29 6.70
CA ALA A 60 -0.56 -10.58 6.07
C ALA A 60 -0.17 -11.23 4.73
N PRO A 61 0.09 -10.45 3.67
CA PRO A 61 0.54 -10.98 2.39
C PRO A 61 1.87 -11.71 2.52
N LEU A 62 1.94 -12.89 1.91
CA LEU A 62 3.12 -13.75 1.87
C LEU A 62 3.48 -14.05 0.41
N THR A 63 4.69 -13.73 -0.01
CA THR A 63 5.18 -14.07 -1.35
C THR A 63 5.19 -15.59 -1.54
N THR A 64 4.66 -16.07 -2.66
CA THR A 64 4.54 -17.48 -3.07
C THR A 64 3.58 -18.35 -2.25
N VAL A 65 3.29 -18.02 -1.01
CA VAL A 65 2.39 -18.79 -0.15
C VAL A 65 1.00 -18.14 -0.04
N GLY A 66 0.93 -16.80 0.01
CA GLY A 66 -0.31 -16.04 0.16
C GLY A 66 -1.19 -16.00 -1.10
N ASN A 67 -1.17 -17.06 -1.89
CA ASN A 67 -1.96 -17.21 -3.12
C ASN A 67 -3.46 -17.36 -2.83
N LEU A 68 -4.27 -17.24 -3.86
CA LEU A 68 -5.73 -17.31 -3.74
C LEU A 68 -6.25 -18.58 -3.03
N PRO A 69 -5.77 -19.82 -3.30
CA PRO A 69 -6.18 -21.00 -2.55
C PRO A 69 -5.88 -20.91 -1.06
N PHE A 70 -4.69 -20.43 -0.68
CA PHE A 70 -4.31 -20.25 0.73
C PHE A 70 -5.21 -19.22 1.42
N ARG A 71 -5.48 -18.08 0.80
CA ARG A 71 -6.36 -17.05 1.34
C ARG A 71 -7.79 -17.57 1.56
N ARG A 72 -8.31 -18.41 0.63
CA ARG A 72 -9.61 -19.06 0.79
C ARG A 72 -9.68 -19.96 2.02
N ILE A 73 -8.63 -20.76 2.26
CA ILE A 73 -8.54 -21.59 3.47
C ILE A 73 -8.55 -20.71 4.72
N CYS A 74 -7.75 -19.66 4.75
CA CYS A 74 -7.71 -18.72 5.87
C CYS A 74 -9.05 -18.00 6.11
N LYS A 75 -9.79 -17.67 5.05
CA LYS A 75 -11.17 -17.15 5.16
C LYS A 75 -12.09 -18.17 5.86
N GLY A 76 -11.95 -19.46 5.56
CA GLY A 76 -12.68 -20.53 6.25
C GLY A 76 -12.37 -20.64 7.74
N PHE A 77 -11.19 -20.16 8.18
CA PHE A 77 -10.82 -20.05 9.60
C PHE A 77 -11.23 -18.71 10.25
N GLY A 78 -11.96 -17.86 9.54
CA GLY A 78 -12.55 -16.64 10.11
C GLY A 78 -11.68 -15.39 10.00
N VAL A 79 -10.67 -15.36 9.12
CA VAL A 79 -9.92 -14.12 8.89
C VAL A 79 -10.81 -13.07 8.20
N ASP A 80 -10.76 -11.81 8.67
CA ASP A 80 -11.58 -10.74 8.14
C ASP A 80 -11.02 -10.14 6.86
N ILE A 81 -9.73 -9.81 6.86
CA ILE A 81 -9.05 -9.07 5.79
C ILE A 81 -8.01 -9.98 5.14
N THR A 82 -8.04 -10.03 3.82
CA THR A 82 -7.00 -10.70 3.02
C THR A 82 -6.30 -9.70 2.10
N CYS A 83 -5.09 -10.04 1.67
CA CYS A 83 -4.33 -9.24 0.75
C CYS A 83 -3.64 -10.13 -0.28
N SER A 84 -3.53 -9.66 -1.52
CA SER A 84 -2.83 -10.37 -2.58
C SER A 84 -1.36 -10.61 -2.24
N GLU A 85 -0.71 -11.52 -2.94
CA GLU A 85 0.74 -11.54 -3.00
C GLU A 85 1.25 -10.20 -3.53
N MET A 86 2.51 -9.89 -3.21
CA MET A 86 3.18 -8.67 -3.66
C MET A 86 3.32 -8.64 -5.18
N ALA A 87 2.67 -7.70 -5.85
CA ALA A 87 2.77 -7.48 -7.28
C ALA A 87 3.74 -6.34 -7.61
N ILE A 88 4.60 -6.56 -8.60
CA ILE A 88 5.60 -5.56 -9.01
C ILE A 88 4.95 -4.57 -9.98
N ALA A 89 4.88 -3.30 -9.57
CA ALA A 89 4.18 -2.25 -10.32
C ALA A 89 4.66 -2.12 -11.77
N THR A 90 5.96 -2.22 -12.03
CA THR A 90 6.53 -2.16 -13.38
C THR A 90 6.02 -3.30 -14.27
N ASN A 91 5.98 -4.52 -13.73
CA ASN A 91 5.53 -5.70 -14.47
C ASN A 91 4.02 -5.66 -14.77
N LEU A 92 3.23 -5.12 -13.82
CA LEU A 92 1.79 -4.88 -14.05
C LEU A 92 1.57 -3.92 -15.23
N LEU A 93 2.32 -2.82 -15.26
CA LEU A 93 2.21 -1.82 -16.34
C LEU A 93 2.72 -2.35 -17.68
N GLN A 94 3.61 -3.34 -17.68
CA GLN A 94 4.04 -4.07 -18.87
C GLN A 94 3.03 -5.12 -19.34
N GLY A 95 1.93 -5.33 -18.60
CA GLY A 95 0.90 -6.29 -18.95
C GLY A 95 1.30 -7.76 -18.71
N GLN A 96 2.25 -8.02 -17.80
CA GLN A 96 2.68 -9.39 -17.50
C GLN A 96 1.54 -10.18 -16.86
N HIS A 97 1.07 -11.23 -17.53
CA HIS A 97 -0.07 -12.05 -17.07
C HIS A 97 0.14 -12.68 -15.70
N THR A 98 1.37 -13.05 -15.36
CA THR A 98 1.73 -13.62 -14.05
C THR A 98 1.51 -12.63 -12.90
N GLU A 99 1.84 -11.36 -13.10
CA GLU A 99 1.56 -10.31 -12.10
C GLU A 99 0.06 -10.02 -11.98
N TRP A 100 -0.65 -9.91 -13.10
CA TRP A 100 -2.10 -9.72 -13.08
C TRP A 100 -2.85 -10.89 -12.44
N ALA A 101 -2.32 -12.11 -12.56
CA ALA A 101 -2.91 -13.29 -11.91
C ALA A 101 -2.88 -13.22 -10.38
N LEU A 102 -1.91 -12.50 -9.78
CA LEU A 102 -1.82 -12.30 -8.32
C LEU A 102 -2.97 -11.46 -7.77
N LEU A 103 -3.58 -10.58 -8.59
CA LEU A 103 -4.58 -9.61 -8.18
C LEU A 103 -6.00 -10.18 -8.09
N LYS A 104 -6.18 -11.46 -8.39
CA LYS A 104 -7.50 -12.10 -8.41
C LYS A 104 -8.09 -12.19 -7.00
N ARG A 105 -9.33 -11.69 -6.85
CA ARG A 105 -10.17 -11.84 -5.66
C ARG A 105 -11.06 -13.08 -5.80
N HIS A 106 -11.34 -13.74 -4.68
CA HIS A 106 -12.37 -14.79 -4.62
C HIS A 106 -13.64 -14.24 -3.95
N PRO A 107 -14.86 -14.67 -4.34
CA PRO A 107 -16.10 -14.16 -3.75
C PRO A 107 -16.23 -14.29 -2.22
N CYS A 108 -15.47 -15.20 -1.59
CA CYS A 108 -15.46 -15.31 -0.12
C CYS A 108 -14.59 -14.26 0.59
N GLU A 109 -13.84 -13.44 -0.14
CA GLU A 109 -12.98 -12.41 0.44
C GLU A 109 -13.76 -11.10 0.60
N ASP A 110 -14.38 -10.90 1.78
CA ASP A 110 -15.24 -9.74 2.05
C ASP A 110 -14.48 -8.42 2.02
N LEU A 111 -13.28 -8.40 2.63
CA LEU A 111 -12.33 -7.29 2.56
C LEU A 111 -11.02 -7.81 1.95
N PHE A 112 -10.73 -7.33 0.76
CA PHE A 112 -9.57 -7.76 -0.02
C PHE A 112 -8.75 -6.58 -0.51
N GLY A 113 -7.44 -6.62 -0.25
CA GLY A 113 -6.49 -5.64 -0.74
C GLY A 113 -5.53 -6.18 -1.79
N ILE A 114 -4.97 -5.29 -2.56
CA ILE A 114 -3.90 -5.59 -3.53
C ILE A 114 -2.61 -4.94 -3.06
N GLN A 115 -1.55 -5.75 -2.88
CA GLN A 115 -0.25 -5.23 -2.48
C GLN A 115 0.63 -4.93 -3.69
N LEU A 116 1.10 -3.69 -3.79
CA LEU A 116 2.02 -3.22 -4.82
C LEU A 116 3.43 -3.01 -4.27
N ALA A 117 4.43 -3.35 -5.08
CA ALA A 117 5.83 -3.08 -4.82
C ALA A 117 6.46 -2.27 -5.94
N GLY A 118 7.28 -1.31 -5.55
CA GLY A 118 8.01 -0.42 -6.44
C GLY A 118 8.82 0.60 -5.65
N ASN A 119 9.49 1.50 -6.36
CA ASN A 119 10.37 2.49 -5.76
C ASN A 119 10.21 3.90 -6.37
N ARG A 120 9.26 4.07 -7.31
CA ARG A 120 9.02 5.33 -8.02
C ARG A 120 7.55 5.71 -7.90
N SER A 121 7.28 6.97 -7.55
CA SER A 121 5.91 7.48 -7.36
C SER A 121 5.10 7.45 -8.66
N ASP A 122 5.69 7.81 -9.79
CA ASP A 122 5.01 7.79 -11.10
C ASP A 122 4.61 6.37 -11.54
N ILE A 123 5.45 5.38 -11.29
CA ILE A 123 5.16 3.96 -11.61
C ILE A 123 4.10 3.40 -10.66
N LEU A 124 4.26 3.61 -9.35
CA LEU A 124 3.29 3.15 -8.35
C LEU A 124 1.94 3.87 -8.49
N GLY A 125 1.95 5.17 -8.83
CA GLY A 125 0.73 5.91 -9.14
C GLY A 125 -0.04 5.30 -10.30
N ARG A 126 0.61 5.09 -11.45
CA ARG A 126 -0.02 4.45 -12.62
C ARG A 126 -0.52 3.04 -12.32
N ALA A 127 0.27 2.25 -11.56
CA ALA A 127 -0.16 0.91 -11.16
C ALA A 127 -1.38 0.96 -10.22
N ALA A 128 -1.39 1.86 -9.24
CA ALA A 128 -2.52 2.06 -8.33
C ALA A 128 -3.76 2.56 -9.09
N GLU A 129 -3.60 3.52 -10.01
CA GLU A 129 -4.68 4.07 -10.83
C GLU A 129 -5.35 2.98 -11.70
N ILE A 130 -4.54 2.13 -12.38
CA ILE A 130 -5.12 1.05 -13.20
C ILE A 130 -5.74 -0.06 -12.35
N VAL A 131 -5.12 -0.42 -11.21
CA VAL A 131 -5.66 -1.43 -10.29
C VAL A 131 -6.98 -0.95 -9.68
N SER A 132 -7.05 0.28 -9.21
CA SER A 132 -8.30 0.87 -8.69
C SER A 132 -9.42 0.91 -9.73
N ARG A 133 -9.09 1.04 -11.01
CA ARG A 133 -10.05 1.10 -12.10
C ARG A 133 -10.49 -0.27 -12.61
N GLU A 134 -9.56 -1.23 -12.70
CA GLU A 134 -9.80 -2.51 -13.39
C GLU A 134 -9.99 -3.72 -12.44
N CYS A 135 -9.60 -3.58 -11.15
CA CYS A 135 -9.68 -4.67 -10.18
C CYS A 135 -10.74 -4.43 -9.12
N GLU A 136 -11.34 -5.52 -8.63
CA GLU A 136 -12.19 -5.50 -7.44
C GLU A 136 -11.31 -5.54 -6.19
N THR A 137 -11.02 -4.37 -5.62
CA THR A 137 -10.21 -4.24 -4.40
C THR A 137 -10.81 -3.20 -3.47
N ASP A 138 -10.70 -3.45 -2.16
CA ASP A 138 -11.19 -2.54 -1.12
C ASP A 138 -10.09 -1.59 -0.64
N PHE A 139 -8.82 -1.99 -0.78
CA PHE A 139 -7.66 -1.15 -0.48
C PHE A 139 -6.45 -1.53 -1.33
N ILE A 140 -5.50 -0.62 -1.45
CA ILE A 140 -4.21 -0.87 -2.10
C ILE A 140 -3.10 -0.66 -1.09
N ASP A 141 -2.30 -1.70 -0.88
CA ASP A 141 -1.22 -1.74 0.10
C ASP A 141 0.15 -1.48 -0.54
N LEU A 142 0.94 -0.58 0.05
CA LEU A 142 2.32 -0.35 -0.35
C LEU A 142 3.27 -1.27 0.41
N ASN A 143 4.01 -2.10 -0.30
CA ASN A 143 5.06 -2.93 0.30
C ASN A 143 6.31 -2.12 0.63
N MET A 144 6.58 -1.95 1.92
CA MET A 144 7.82 -1.37 2.45
C MET A 144 8.54 -2.33 3.42
N GLY A 145 8.22 -3.63 3.34
CA GLY A 145 8.76 -4.63 4.28
C GLY A 145 9.48 -5.80 3.63
N CYS A 146 9.42 -5.97 2.31
CA CYS A 146 10.09 -7.09 1.62
C CYS A 146 11.60 -7.05 1.90
N PRO A 147 12.18 -8.13 2.48
CA PRO A 147 13.60 -8.14 2.84
C PRO A 147 14.50 -8.69 1.73
N ILE A 148 13.92 -9.15 0.61
CA ILE A 148 14.64 -9.82 -0.49
C ILE A 148 15.63 -8.85 -1.13
N ASP A 149 16.86 -9.32 -1.35
CA ASP A 149 17.94 -8.48 -1.85
C ASP A 149 17.64 -7.86 -3.22
N MET A 150 16.96 -8.59 -4.11
CA MET A 150 16.53 -8.07 -5.41
C MET A 150 15.60 -6.84 -5.27
N ALA A 151 14.61 -6.89 -4.38
CA ALA A 151 13.72 -5.75 -4.14
C ALA A 151 14.46 -4.60 -3.45
N TYR A 152 15.30 -4.92 -2.48
CA TYR A 152 16.08 -3.96 -1.71
C TYR A 152 17.11 -3.21 -2.58
N ASN A 153 17.89 -3.93 -3.36
CA ASN A 153 18.94 -3.35 -4.22
C ASN A 153 18.34 -2.46 -5.32
N ASN A 154 17.10 -2.75 -5.73
CA ASN A 154 16.33 -1.89 -6.62
C ASN A 154 15.68 -0.69 -5.90
N GLY A 155 15.94 -0.49 -4.61
CA GLY A 155 15.42 0.64 -3.82
C GLY A 155 13.94 0.53 -3.46
N GLY A 156 13.33 -0.66 -3.59
CA GLY A 156 11.95 -0.97 -3.21
C GLY A 156 11.86 -1.79 -1.91
N GLY A 157 10.66 -2.20 -1.53
CA GLY A 157 10.45 -2.97 -0.32
C GLY A 157 11.02 -2.26 0.92
N SER A 158 11.77 -2.98 1.74
CA SER A 158 12.34 -2.43 2.98
C SER A 158 13.38 -1.31 2.78
N ALA A 159 13.95 -1.15 1.57
CA ALA A 159 14.85 -0.04 1.26
C ALA A 159 14.15 1.32 1.35
N LEU A 160 12.85 1.38 1.09
CA LEU A 160 12.07 2.62 1.18
C LEU A 160 12.13 3.22 2.58
N MET A 161 12.20 2.41 3.63
CA MET A 161 12.22 2.89 5.03
C MET A 161 13.37 3.86 5.35
N GLY A 162 14.45 3.83 4.58
CA GLY A 162 15.55 4.80 4.66
C GLY A 162 15.30 6.12 3.91
N HIS A 163 14.16 6.28 3.25
CA HIS A 163 13.89 7.41 2.35
C HIS A 163 12.51 8.04 2.58
N PRO A 164 12.27 8.74 3.72
CA PRO A 164 10.95 9.30 4.07
C PRO A 164 10.34 10.18 2.96
N LYS A 165 11.13 11.07 2.35
CA LYS A 165 10.66 11.92 1.24
C LYS A 165 10.16 11.12 0.03
N LYS A 166 10.80 9.99 -0.27
CA LYS A 166 10.35 9.10 -1.34
C LYS A 166 9.04 8.41 -0.97
N ILE A 167 8.90 7.94 0.28
CA ILE A 167 7.67 7.33 0.78
C ILE A 167 6.53 8.35 0.72
N SER A 168 6.75 9.57 1.20
CA SER A 168 5.77 10.66 1.13
C SER A 168 5.22 10.82 -0.29
N ARG A 169 6.10 10.99 -1.27
CA ARG A 169 5.68 11.12 -2.68
C ARG A 169 4.90 9.92 -3.18
N ILE A 170 5.30 8.70 -2.80
CA ILE A 170 4.62 7.47 -3.23
C ILE A 170 3.22 7.38 -2.60
N VAL A 171 3.11 7.51 -1.27
CA VAL A 171 1.83 7.36 -0.55
C VAL A 171 0.85 8.44 -0.98
N ARG A 172 1.29 9.70 -1.06
CA ARG A 172 0.46 10.82 -1.53
C ARG A 172 -0.03 10.60 -2.96
N THR A 173 0.85 10.14 -3.85
CA THR A 173 0.47 9.81 -5.23
C THR A 173 -0.58 8.70 -5.26
N MET A 174 -0.35 7.58 -4.56
CA MET A 174 -1.30 6.47 -4.52
C MET A 174 -2.65 6.92 -3.94
N HIS A 175 -2.64 7.67 -2.84
CA HIS A 175 -3.85 8.20 -2.22
C HIS A 175 -4.65 9.11 -3.17
N TYR A 176 -3.96 9.96 -3.93
CA TYR A 176 -4.62 10.86 -4.89
C TYR A 176 -5.29 10.12 -6.05
N VAL A 177 -4.63 9.10 -6.61
CA VAL A 177 -5.09 8.43 -7.84
C VAL A 177 -6.13 7.34 -7.60
N THR A 178 -6.35 6.90 -6.35
CA THR A 178 -7.27 5.81 -6.00
C THR A 178 -8.54 6.33 -5.34
N ASP A 179 -9.64 5.57 -5.50
CA ASP A 179 -10.90 5.81 -4.83
C ASP A 179 -11.10 4.89 -3.61
N CYS A 180 -10.13 4.03 -3.30
CA CYS A 180 -10.10 3.14 -2.15
C CYS A 180 -9.01 3.53 -1.17
N ASP A 181 -9.03 2.94 0.02
CA ASP A 181 -8.00 3.17 1.03
C ASP A 181 -6.60 2.79 0.53
N VAL A 182 -5.60 3.60 0.89
CA VAL A 182 -4.19 3.25 0.75
C VAL A 182 -3.66 2.81 2.11
N THR A 183 -3.02 1.65 2.15
CA THR A 183 -2.40 1.10 3.36
C THR A 183 -0.90 0.91 3.16
N VAL A 184 -0.16 0.77 4.25
CA VAL A 184 1.29 0.59 4.20
C VAL A 184 1.73 -0.58 5.06
N LYS A 185 2.57 -1.48 4.52
CA LYS A 185 3.13 -2.60 5.28
C LYS A 185 4.64 -2.52 5.34
N PHE A 186 5.19 -2.48 6.56
CA PHE A 186 6.59 -2.16 6.82
C PHE A 186 7.19 -2.98 7.96
N ARG A 187 8.47 -2.78 8.24
CA ARG A 187 9.23 -3.41 9.32
C ARG A 187 9.66 -2.39 10.38
N THR A 188 10.35 -2.84 11.44
CA THR A 188 10.86 -1.93 12.48
C THR A 188 11.94 -0.99 11.95
N GLY A 189 12.71 -1.46 10.98
CA GLY A 189 13.81 -0.73 10.34
C GLY A 189 14.55 -1.62 9.35
N ILE A 190 15.68 -1.13 8.86
CA ILE A 190 16.57 -1.85 7.95
C ILE A 190 17.55 -2.71 8.75
N ASN A 191 18.29 -2.09 9.65
CA ASN A 191 19.31 -2.73 10.47
C ASN A 191 18.74 -3.23 11.81
N LYS A 192 19.41 -4.18 12.44
CA LYS A 192 18.94 -4.85 13.65
C LYS A 192 18.73 -3.92 14.84
N ASN A 193 19.56 -2.88 14.97
CA ASN A 193 19.56 -1.96 16.11
C ASN A 193 19.13 -0.54 15.72
N ASP A 194 18.51 -0.39 14.55
CA ASP A 194 18.11 0.90 13.99
C ASP A 194 16.63 0.86 13.64
N ASN A 195 15.81 1.00 14.67
CA ASN A 195 14.36 1.01 14.55
C ASN A 195 13.89 2.43 14.19
N VAL A 196 13.29 2.58 13.02
CA VAL A 196 12.79 3.87 12.47
C VAL A 196 11.28 3.94 12.34
N ALA A 197 10.56 2.83 12.54
CA ALA A 197 9.12 2.78 12.29
C ALA A 197 8.33 3.80 13.11
N HIS A 198 8.69 4.00 14.39
CA HIS A 198 8.02 4.95 15.29
C HIS A 198 8.09 6.41 14.79
N THR A 199 9.12 6.77 14.01
CA THR A 199 9.26 8.11 13.42
C THR A 199 8.50 8.27 12.13
N LEU A 200 8.26 7.16 11.39
CA LEU A 200 7.57 7.15 10.10
C LEU A 200 6.04 7.07 10.26
N ILE A 201 5.55 6.38 11.29
CA ILE A 201 4.12 6.11 11.47
C ILE A 201 3.26 7.39 11.52
N PRO A 202 3.59 8.45 12.27
CA PRO A 202 2.83 9.68 12.24
C PRO A 202 2.76 10.29 10.83
N GLN A 203 3.86 10.22 10.11
CA GLN A 203 3.97 10.77 8.76
C GLN A 203 3.12 9.97 7.74
N PHE A 204 2.99 8.65 7.90
CA PHE A 204 2.13 7.84 7.01
C PHE A 204 0.69 8.32 7.05
N GLU A 205 0.17 8.65 8.25
CA GLU A 205 -1.17 9.21 8.42
C GLU A 205 -1.31 10.56 7.71
N GLU A 206 -0.33 11.45 7.87
CA GLU A 206 -0.29 12.76 7.20
C GLU A 206 -0.24 12.63 5.67
N TRP A 207 0.40 11.58 5.15
CA TRP A 207 0.47 11.32 3.71
C TRP A 207 -0.76 10.60 3.14
N GLY A 208 -1.77 10.30 3.97
CA GLY A 208 -3.04 9.74 3.57
C GLY A 208 -3.14 8.22 3.65
N ALA A 209 -2.26 7.55 4.42
CA ALA A 209 -2.43 6.13 4.70
C ALA A 209 -3.56 5.89 5.71
N ALA A 210 -4.42 4.92 5.40
CA ALA A 210 -5.58 4.55 6.21
C ALA A 210 -5.27 3.47 7.27
N LEU A 211 -4.24 2.65 7.04
CA LEU A 211 -3.78 1.57 7.93
C LEU A 211 -2.28 1.40 7.82
N GLY A 212 -1.61 1.22 8.96
CA GLY A 212 -0.24 0.73 9.04
C GLY A 212 -0.19 -0.73 9.47
N THR A 213 0.63 -1.56 8.82
CA THR A 213 0.88 -2.95 9.23
C THR A 213 2.36 -3.13 9.56
N LEU A 214 2.69 -3.21 10.84
CA LEU A 214 4.06 -3.34 11.31
C LEU A 214 4.45 -4.80 11.52
N HIS A 215 5.48 -5.25 10.82
CA HIS A 215 6.18 -6.48 11.15
C HIS A 215 7.27 -6.20 12.19
N GLY A 216 7.13 -6.74 13.40
CA GLY A 216 8.01 -6.48 14.56
C GLY A 216 9.43 -7.04 14.42
N ARG A 217 10.01 -7.01 13.23
CA ARG A 217 11.39 -7.41 12.92
C ARG A 217 12.00 -6.44 11.90
N SER A 218 13.32 -6.22 11.98
CA SER A 218 14.04 -5.47 10.95
C SER A 218 14.20 -6.30 9.66
N ARG A 219 14.59 -5.64 8.56
CA ARG A 219 14.98 -6.34 7.32
C ARG A 219 16.08 -7.38 7.58
N GLN A 220 17.12 -6.97 8.30
CA GLN A 220 18.30 -7.81 8.57
C GLN A 220 17.96 -9.05 9.40
N GLN A 221 16.99 -8.94 10.32
CA GLN A 221 16.54 -10.09 11.13
C GLN A 221 15.75 -11.12 10.30
N ARG A 222 15.11 -10.72 9.22
CA ARG A 222 14.21 -11.59 8.44
C ARG A 222 13.18 -12.30 9.35
N TYR A 223 13.37 -13.60 9.62
CA TYR A 223 12.51 -14.44 10.49
C TYR A 223 13.30 -15.17 11.59
N THR A 224 14.59 -14.84 11.77
CA THR A 224 15.51 -15.62 12.64
C THR A 224 15.33 -15.38 14.13
N LYS A 225 14.56 -14.37 14.53
CA LYS A 225 14.29 -14.02 15.93
C LYS A 225 12.80 -13.78 16.15
N LEU A 226 12.38 -13.73 17.42
CA LEU A 226 11.01 -13.34 17.77
C LEU A 226 10.73 -11.90 17.33
N ALA A 227 9.45 -11.61 17.06
CA ALA A 227 8.99 -10.23 16.83
C ALA A 227 9.16 -9.43 18.14
N ASP A 228 9.52 -8.16 18.00
CA ASP A 228 9.65 -7.22 19.11
C ASP A 228 8.28 -6.63 19.45
N TRP A 229 7.57 -7.29 20.37
CA TRP A 229 6.24 -6.89 20.82
C TRP A 229 6.25 -5.59 21.61
N GLU A 230 7.31 -5.31 22.37
CA GLU A 230 7.46 -4.07 23.14
C GLU A 230 7.59 -2.88 22.20
N TYR A 231 8.39 -3.04 21.16
CA TYR A 231 8.53 -2.01 20.14
C TYR A 231 7.24 -1.79 19.33
N ILE A 232 6.48 -2.87 19.02
CA ILE A 232 5.15 -2.74 18.39
C ILE A 232 4.23 -1.91 19.29
N ALA A 233 4.20 -2.20 20.61
CA ALA A 233 3.40 -1.43 21.57
C ALA A 233 3.84 0.03 21.66
N GLN A 234 5.14 0.31 21.58
CA GLN A 234 5.67 1.67 21.49
C GLN A 234 5.20 2.37 20.21
N CYS A 235 5.33 1.73 19.05
CA CYS A 235 4.87 2.25 17.77
C CYS A 235 3.37 2.55 17.77
N LYS A 236 2.56 1.70 18.42
CA LYS A 236 1.10 1.95 18.54
C LYS A 236 0.78 3.28 19.23
N LYS A 237 1.61 3.73 20.15
CA LYS A 237 1.42 5.01 20.86
C LYS A 237 1.75 6.23 19.99
N THR A 238 2.40 6.04 18.85
CA THR A 238 2.74 7.14 17.93
C THR A 238 1.67 7.39 16.86
N THR A 239 0.63 6.54 16.77
CA THR A 239 -0.50 6.77 15.87
C THR A 239 -1.49 7.75 16.50
N ASN A 240 -2.07 8.65 15.71
CA ASN A 240 -3.18 9.49 16.12
C ASN A 240 -4.53 8.82 15.82
N ARG A 241 -4.94 8.82 14.55
CA ARG A 241 -6.20 8.25 14.07
C ARG A 241 -6.01 6.95 13.28
N MET A 242 -4.87 6.84 12.57
CA MET A 242 -4.56 5.67 11.76
C MET A 242 -4.42 4.40 12.63
N PRO A 243 -5.16 3.32 12.37
CA PRO A 243 -4.94 2.04 13.05
C PRO A 243 -3.58 1.44 12.69
N LEU A 244 -2.99 0.69 13.64
CA LEU A 244 -1.74 -0.06 13.49
C LEU A 244 -1.95 -1.45 14.05
#